data_15cde8f65e410e70aaaabcbb2a4df95e
#
_entry.id   15cde8f65e410e70aaaabcbb2a4df95e
#
_cell.length_a   1.000
_cell.length_b   1.000
_cell.length_c   1.000
_cell.angle_alpha   90.00
_cell.angle_beta   90.00
_cell.angle_gamma   90.00
#
_symmetry.space_group_name_H-M   'P 1'
#
loop_
_entity.id
_entity.type
_entity.pdbx_description
1 polymer ?
#
loop_
_entity_poly.entity_id
_entity_poly.type
_entity_poly.pdbx_seq_one_letter_code
_entity_poly.pdbx_strand_id
1 'polypeptide(L)'
;THQGAEWVDGSDAWLGEMWPNNEERKREIIRDFDLVADWSQRHNIRILLGEFGAYSKAPQDSRVRWTAFVREQAEAHGFAWAYWEFGSGFGVYDPNVKVWREDLLKALIP
;
A
#
# COMPACT_ATOMS: atom_id res chain seq x y z
N THR A 1 5.98 4.94 2.16
CA THR A 1 4.87 5.20 1.19
C THR A 1 4.89 6.62 0.63
N HIS A 2 5.36 7.62 1.39
CA HIS A 2 5.31 9.04 1.04
C HIS A 2 6.67 9.61 0.59
N GLN A 3 7.51 8.82 -0.07
CA GLN A 3 8.81 9.27 -0.58
C GLN A 3 8.66 10.52 -1.45
N GLY A 4 9.34 11.61 -1.08
CA GLY A 4 9.33 12.88 -1.81
C GLY A 4 7.98 13.58 -1.90
N ALA A 5 7.05 13.26 -1.01
CA ALA A 5 5.76 13.93 -0.92
C ALA A 5 5.95 15.34 -0.34
N GLU A 6 5.61 16.37 -1.11
CA GLU A 6 5.92 17.77 -0.80
C GLU A 6 5.23 18.29 0.48
N TRP A 7 4.15 17.63 0.91
CA TRP A 7 3.40 17.96 2.13
C TRP A 7 3.86 17.18 3.37
N VAL A 8 4.94 16.35 3.25
CA VAL A 8 5.51 15.57 4.35
C VAL A 8 6.94 15.99 4.59
N ASP A 9 7.18 16.67 5.69
CA ASP A 9 8.50 17.15 6.07
C ASP A 9 9.51 15.98 6.15
N GLY A 10 10.67 16.16 5.54
CA GLY A 10 11.74 15.16 5.52
C GLY A 10 11.52 13.97 4.56
N SER A 11 10.44 13.94 3.81
CA SER A 11 10.12 12.84 2.89
C SER A 11 11.13 12.65 1.76
N ASP A 12 11.88 13.68 1.42
CA ASP A 12 12.95 13.64 0.40
C ASP A 12 14.11 12.72 0.83
N ALA A 13 14.33 12.56 2.13
CA ALA A 13 15.34 11.64 2.64
C ALA A 13 15.05 10.17 2.31
N TRP A 14 13.82 9.83 1.94
CA TRP A 14 13.40 8.46 1.59
C TRP A 14 13.35 8.21 0.08
N LEU A 15 13.66 9.22 -0.74
CA LEU A 15 13.63 9.07 -2.21
C LEU A 15 14.55 7.93 -2.66
N GLY A 16 14.01 7.03 -3.47
CA GLY A 16 14.72 5.88 -4.00
C GLY A 16 14.79 4.67 -3.07
N GLU A 17 14.22 4.73 -1.87
CA GLU A 17 14.12 3.54 -1.02
C GLU A 17 13.32 2.44 -1.71
N MET A 18 13.92 1.25 -1.77
CA MET A 18 13.31 0.05 -2.35
C MET A 18 12.54 -0.75 -1.32
N TRP A 19 11.42 -1.36 -1.74
CA TRP A 19 10.65 -2.26 -0.88
C TRP A 19 10.46 -3.64 -1.55
N PRO A 20 10.60 -4.74 -0.82
CA PRO A 20 11.21 -4.79 0.50
C PRO A 20 12.72 -4.60 0.41
N ASN A 21 13.30 -3.83 1.29
CA ASN A 21 14.75 -3.77 1.41
C ASN A 21 15.31 -4.93 2.26
N ASN A 22 14.46 -5.57 3.06
CA ASN A 22 14.73 -6.81 3.81
C ASN A 22 13.41 -7.49 4.24
N GLU A 23 13.50 -8.75 4.72
CA GLU A 23 12.34 -9.52 5.20
C GLU A 23 11.77 -8.99 6.53
N GLU A 24 12.53 -8.20 7.28
CA GLU A 24 12.08 -7.60 8.52
C GLU A 24 10.93 -6.63 8.29
N ARG A 25 11.00 -5.81 7.24
CA ARG A 25 9.93 -4.88 6.85
C ARG A 25 8.61 -5.60 6.54
N LYS A 26 8.67 -6.76 5.93
CA LYS A 26 7.48 -7.59 5.71
C LYS A 26 6.89 -8.09 7.03
N ARG A 27 7.76 -8.58 7.92
CA ARG A 27 7.35 -9.08 9.24
C ARG A 27 6.72 -8.01 10.12
N GLU A 28 7.17 -6.76 10.02
CA GLU A 28 6.54 -5.62 10.70
C GLU A 28 5.07 -5.46 10.26
N ILE A 29 4.81 -5.44 8.95
CA ILE A 29 3.45 -5.33 8.42
C ILE A 29 2.60 -6.53 8.86
N ILE A 30 3.10 -7.75 8.73
CA ILE A 30 2.37 -8.96 9.15
C ILE A 30 2.01 -8.87 10.62
N ARG A 31 2.95 -8.53 11.49
CA ARG A 31 2.72 -8.39 12.94
C ARG A 31 1.64 -7.36 13.26
N ASP A 32 1.63 -6.23 12.57
CA ASP A 32 0.62 -5.19 12.76
C ASP A 32 -0.78 -5.70 12.34
N PHE A 33 -0.86 -6.45 11.23
CA PHE A 33 -2.11 -7.06 10.77
C PHE A 33 -2.59 -8.15 11.73
N ASP A 34 -1.69 -9.01 12.22
CA ASP A 34 -2.00 -10.02 13.25
C ASP A 34 -2.58 -9.39 14.51
N LEU A 35 -1.98 -8.29 14.98
CA LEU A 35 -2.45 -7.57 16.16
C LEU A 35 -3.89 -7.03 15.97
N VAL A 36 -4.17 -6.46 14.80
CA VAL A 36 -5.50 -5.95 14.47
C VAL A 36 -6.50 -7.09 14.29
N ALA A 37 -6.09 -8.22 13.71
CA ALA A 37 -6.94 -9.40 13.56
C ALA A 37 -7.32 -10.00 14.92
N ASP A 38 -6.38 -10.11 15.84
CA ASP A 38 -6.62 -10.55 17.20
C ASP A 38 -7.62 -9.63 17.94
N TRP A 39 -7.45 -8.32 17.76
CA TRP A 39 -8.39 -7.36 18.33
C TRP A 39 -9.79 -7.52 17.73
N SER A 40 -9.88 -7.65 16.40
CA SER A 40 -11.12 -7.87 15.66
C SER A 40 -11.88 -9.08 16.17
N GLN A 41 -11.20 -10.21 16.34
CA GLN A 41 -11.80 -11.45 16.85
C GLN A 41 -12.31 -11.30 18.29
N ARG A 42 -11.50 -10.71 19.18
CA ARG A 42 -11.89 -10.51 20.59
C ARG A 42 -13.11 -9.61 20.76
N HIS A 43 -13.30 -8.66 19.87
CA HIS A 43 -14.40 -7.69 19.93
C HIS A 43 -15.55 -8.00 18.97
N ASN A 44 -15.41 -9.03 18.12
CA ASN A 44 -16.36 -9.39 17.07
C ASN A 44 -16.69 -8.20 16.15
N ILE A 45 -15.67 -7.43 15.73
CA ILE A 45 -15.80 -6.25 14.88
C ILE A 45 -15.02 -6.49 13.59
N ARG A 46 -15.65 -6.26 12.43
CA ARG A 46 -14.97 -6.33 11.14
C ARG A 46 -14.01 -5.16 10.94
N ILE A 47 -12.90 -5.42 10.25
CA ILE A 47 -11.88 -4.42 9.93
C ILE A 47 -12.03 -3.95 8.49
N LEU A 48 -11.87 -2.65 8.29
CA LEU A 48 -11.67 -2.02 7.00
C LEU A 48 -10.30 -1.32 7.01
N LEU A 49 -9.40 -1.76 6.14
CA LEU A 49 -8.22 -0.99 5.77
C LEU A 49 -8.66 0.12 4.80
N GLY A 50 -9.04 1.26 5.35
CA GLY A 50 -9.74 2.33 4.63
C GLY A 50 -8.90 3.04 3.58
N GLU A 51 -7.57 3.06 3.76
CA GLU A 51 -6.64 3.68 2.84
C GLU A 51 -5.28 2.97 2.86
N PHE A 52 -4.77 2.60 1.69
CA PHE A 52 -3.36 2.25 1.50
C PHE A 52 -2.92 2.61 0.09
N GLY A 53 -1.68 3.06 -0.05
CA GLY A 53 -1.09 3.45 -1.33
C GLY A 53 0.35 3.91 -1.17
N ALA A 54 1.08 3.99 -2.27
CA ALA A 54 2.42 4.53 -2.31
C ALA A 54 2.52 5.65 -3.34
N TYR A 55 3.12 6.77 -2.95
CA TYR A 55 3.23 7.98 -3.77
C TYR A 55 4.07 7.74 -5.03
N SER A 56 3.73 8.42 -6.11
CA SER A 56 4.31 8.21 -7.44
C SER A 56 5.81 8.48 -7.55
N LYS A 57 6.41 9.23 -6.64
CA LYS A 57 7.86 9.44 -6.57
C LYS A 57 8.64 8.24 -6.01
N ALA A 58 7.95 7.27 -5.40
CA ALA A 58 8.59 6.02 -5.01
C ALA A 58 8.94 5.17 -6.26
N PRO A 59 10.01 4.35 -6.22
CA PRO A 59 10.35 3.46 -7.32
C PRO A 59 9.17 2.56 -7.71
N GLN A 60 8.82 2.53 -9.00
CA GLN A 60 7.60 1.87 -9.49
C GLN A 60 7.51 0.39 -9.08
N ASP A 61 8.59 -0.36 -9.24
CA ASP A 61 8.62 -1.77 -8.83
C ASP A 61 8.34 -1.96 -7.33
N SER A 62 8.82 -1.05 -6.50
CA SER A 62 8.57 -1.05 -5.06
C SER A 62 7.11 -0.73 -4.75
N ARG A 63 6.51 0.23 -5.46
CA ARG A 63 5.08 0.55 -5.35
C ARG A 63 4.23 -0.68 -5.65
N VAL A 64 4.48 -1.34 -6.76
CA VAL A 64 3.74 -2.54 -7.21
C VAL A 64 3.85 -3.65 -6.17
N ARG A 65 5.09 -4.02 -5.77
CA ARG A 65 5.31 -5.09 -4.79
C ARG A 65 4.70 -4.79 -3.43
N TRP A 66 4.85 -3.55 -2.94
CA TRP A 66 4.28 -3.14 -1.67
C TRP A 66 2.75 -3.17 -1.69
N THR A 67 2.14 -2.65 -2.76
CA THR A 67 0.68 -2.64 -2.95
C THR A 67 0.11 -4.06 -2.99
N ALA A 68 0.73 -4.97 -3.77
CA ALA A 68 0.34 -6.38 -3.81
C ALA A 68 0.44 -7.02 -2.43
N PHE A 69 1.55 -6.82 -1.73
CA PHE A 69 1.76 -7.41 -0.40
C PHE A 69 0.75 -6.93 0.64
N VAL A 70 0.49 -5.62 0.70
CA VAL A 70 -0.49 -5.07 1.66
C VAL A 70 -1.90 -5.59 1.35
N ARG A 71 -2.31 -5.62 0.07
CA ARG A 71 -3.59 -6.21 -0.34
C ARG A 71 -3.68 -7.69 0.09
N GLU A 72 -2.64 -8.48 -0.20
CA GLU A 72 -2.58 -9.89 0.17
C GLU A 72 -2.70 -10.10 1.69
N GLN A 73 -2.03 -9.27 2.47
CA GLN A 73 -2.13 -9.33 3.93
C GLN A 73 -3.54 -8.96 4.41
N ALA A 74 -4.16 -7.92 3.84
CA ALA A 74 -5.54 -7.56 4.19
C ALA A 74 -6.52 -8.71 3.91
N GLU A 75 -6.42 -9.31 2.73
CA GLU A 75 -7.27 -10.45 2.33
C GLU A 75 -7.02 -11.70 3.19
N ALA A 76 -5.76 -12.04 3.46
CA ALA A 76 -5.39 -13.17 4.31
C ALA A 76 -5.93 -13.04 5.76
N HIS A 77 -6.07 -11.83 6.26
CA HIS A 77 -6.62 -11.53 7.58
C HIS A 77 -8.16 -11.28 7.55
N GLY A 78 -8.79 -11.40 6.39
CA GLY A 78 -10.24 -11.18 6.24
C GLY A 78 -10.67 -9.72 6.35
N PHE A 79 -9.77 -8.79 6.12
CA PHE A 79 -10.07 -7.37 6.13
C PHE A 79 -10.65 -6.92 4.79
N ALA A 80 -11.67 -6.07 4.82
CA ALA A 80 -12.03 -5.27 3.67
C ALA A 80 -10.96 -4.19 3.44
N TRP A 81 -10.78 -3.77 2.21
CA TRP A 81 -9.77 -2.73 1.91
C TRP A 81 -10.23 -1.75 0.84
N ALA A 82 -9.64 -0.56 0.86
CA ALA A 82 -9.78 0.44 -0.18
C ALA A 82 -8.40 1.02 -0.53
N TYR A 83 -8.10 1.09 -1.82
CA TYR A 83 -6.84 1.64 -2.30
C TYR A 83 -6.90 3.17 -2.40
N TRP A 84 -5.87 3.84 -1.93
CA TRP A 84 -5.69 5.26 -2.12
C TRP A 84 -4.65 5.53 -3.19
N GLU A 85 -4.96 5.91 -4.47
CA GLU A 85 -6.30 6.32 -4.85
C GLU A 85 -6.51 6.07 -6.37
N PHE A 86 -7.53 6.68 -6.99
CA PHE A 86 -7.86 6.40 -8.38
C PHE A 86 -6.91 7.07 -9.38
N GLY A 87 -6.74 8.40 -9.38
CA GLY A 87 -6.14 9.11 -10.50
C GLY A 87 -5.29 10.34 -10.17
N SER A 88 -4.72 10.47 -8.97
CA SER A 88 -3.74 11.52 -8.67
C SER A 88 -2.37 10.94 -8.28
N GLY A 89 -1.70 11.50 -7.28
CA GLY A 89 -0.31 11.14 -6.94
C GLY A 89 -0.07 9.70 -6.51
N PHE A 90 -1.09 8.99 -6.06
CA PHE A 90 -1.04 7.56 -5.70
C PHE A 90 -1.72 6.67 -6.74
N GLY A 91 -2.34 7.29 -7.74
CA GLY A 91 -3.34 6.72 -8.60
C GLY A 91 -2.97 5.44 -9.36
N VAL A 92 -3.97 4.59 -9.54
CA VAL A 92 -3.93 3.41 -10.42
C VAL A 92 -4.26 3.75 -11.87
N TYR A 93 -4.85 4.92 -12.11
CA TYR A 93 -5.18 5.46 -13.43
C TYR A 93 -4.44 6.78 -13.67
N ASP A 94 -4.00 7.02 -14.88
CA ASP A 94 -3.39 8.29 -15.28
C ASP A 94 -4.40 9.12 -16.10
N PRO A 95 -4.99 10.17 -15.52
CA PRO A 95 -6.02 10.97 -16.19
C PRO A 95 -5.45 11.85 -17.31
N ASN A 96 -4.14 12.15 -17.31
CA ASN A 96 -3.53 13.02 -18.33
C ASN A 96 -3.42 12.30 -19.68
N VAL A 97 -3.02 11.02 -19.64
CA VAL A 97 -2.91 10.17 -20.84
C VAL A 97 -4.04 9.16 -20.97
N LYS A 98 -4.97 9.14 -20.01
CA LYS A 98 -6.18 8.30 -19.97
C LYS A 98 -5.90 6.80 -20.07
N VAL A 99 -4.89 6.33 -19.34
CA VAL A 99 -4.51 4.92 -19.30
C VAL A 99 -4.42 4.39 -17.87
N TRP A 100 -4.66 3.09 -17.73
CA TRP A 100 -4.41 2.38 -16.48
C TRP A 100 -2.91 2.14 -16.30
N ARG A 101 -2.45 2.24 -15.06
CA ARG A 101 -1.13 1.73 -14.66
C ARG A 101 -1.28 0.24 -14.42
N GLU A 102 -1.14 -0.54 -15.51
CA GLU A 102 -1.50 -1.96 -15.58
C GLU A 102 -0.81 -2.82 -14.52
N ASP A 103 0.44 -2.55 -14.21
CA ASP A 103 1.20 -3.25 -13.17
C ASP A 103 0.62 -3.01 -11.77
N LEU A 104 0.24 -1.78 -11.49
CA LEU A 104 -0.38 -1.41 -10.21
C LEU A 104 -1.82 -1.93 -10.13
N LEU A 105 -2.56 -1.90 -11.26
CA LEU A 105 -3.89 -2.49 -11.34
C LEU A 105 -3.85 -4.00 -11.06
N LYS A 106 -2.90 -4.72 -11.65
CA LYS A 106 -2.70 -6.16 -11.40
C LYS A 106 -2.25 -6.48 -9.97
N ALA A 107 -1.57 -5.56 -9.29
CA ALA A 107 -1.25 -5.70 -7.88
C ALA A 107 -2.49 -5.66 -6.99
N LEU A 108 -3.54 -4.96 -7.44
CA LEU A 108 -4.82 -4.84 -6.72
C LEU A 108 -5.82 -5.92 -7.14
N ILE A 109 -5.89 -6.22 -8.43
CA ILE A 109 -6.86 -7.17 -9.02
C ILE A 109 -6.07 -8.14 -9.91
N PRO A 110 -5.44 -9.18 -9.31
CA PRO A 110 -4.61 -10.16 -10.02
C PRO A 110 -5.42 -11.08 -10.97
#